data_1d8e9767b6b2ef56852a141c303624a1
#
_entry.id   1d8e9767b6b2ef56852a141c303624a1
#
_cell.length_a   1.000
_cell.length_b   1.000
_cell.length_c   1.000
_cell.angle_alpha   90.00
_cell.angle_beta   90.00
_cell.angle_gamma   90.00
#
_symmetry.space_group_name_H-M   'P 1'
#
loop_
_entity.id
_entity.type
_entity.pdbx_description
1 polymer ?
#
loop_
_entity_poly.entity_id
_entity_poly.type
_entity_poly.pdbx_seq_one_letter_code
_entity_poly.pdbx_strand_id
1 'polypeptide(L)'
;MFTVFDLESNGLRGVADKCWCICYTDLNSDLEEIGSGSIPLPDTEKVKEFFRKETTFVGHNIIRFDIPLIRDLYGLTQEVEVVDTLGLSWYLYPNLLKHGLEEHGVRFGIPKPVIKDWDSLTVEEYVYRCEEDVKINTQLFKEQLAYLKIIYSGDTERIFNLINYLNFKLDCALEQENNPLKIDVESAEDSLEKLEQLKFEKEDALIASMPAHVTFRTVNKPAKMFTVKGDLTKAALAWESLLVAEGLGPETESVVVEKSREPGKPTSSTQIKNWLYALGWEPCTFEARKNKQGDIKNVPQIYAGDGVAPSIKKLFDIEPALENLDMLSLINHRIGVLKTFLSKADDKGCVQATVAGFTNTLRFRHNKPIANLPSPKKFYGKEIRGLLIAPDDEHVVCGSDMSALEDTTKQHYMYFYDPEYVEQMRVPGFDPHIDIALLSGLMTKEEAEEFKRIKKLLDNKEPVTDEELITFKSLDKKRANAKTVNFAGIYGASPAKLAETTGLTLPFAKKLHQTYWNRNQSVKLVAKHSIRKTTMFNGEEQMWLYNPVSKFWYSLRYEKDIFSTLNQGTGDNYLITNQLRLII
;
A
#
# COMPACT_ATOMS: atom_id res chain seq x y z
N MET A 1 -29.83 -17.63 14.65
CA MET A 1 -29.63 -16.59 15.69
C MET A 1 -28.23 -16.03 15.57
N PHE A 2 -28.01 -14.77 15.98
CA PHE A 2 -26.71 -14.15 16.04
C PHE A 2 -26.49 -13.52 17.42
N THR A 3 -25.27 -13.57 17.93
CA THR A 3 -24.88 -12.88 19.15
C THR A 3 -23.76 -11.91 18.78
N VAL A 4 -24.11 -10.63 18.69
CA VAL A 4 -23.11 -9.57 18.49
C VAL A 4 -22.45 -9.29 19.82
N PHE A 5 -21.14 -9.38 19.91
CA PHE A 5 -20.42 -9.12 21.15
C PHE A 5 -19.11 -8.36 20.93
N ASP A 6 -18.61 -7.78 21.99
CA ASP A 6 -17.32 -7.12 22.09
C ASP A 6 -16.77 -7.37 23.49
N LEU A 7 -15.46 -7.18 23.67
CA LEU A 7 -14.81 -7.29 24.97
C LEU A 7 -13.82 -6.15 25.21
N GLU A 8 -13.62 -5.80 26.47
CA GLU A 8 -12.56 -4.88 26.88
C GLU A 8 -11.54 -5.64 27.76
N SER A 9 -10.26 -5.44 27.44
CA SER A 9 -9.13 -6.07 28.14
C SER A 9 -8.10 -5.04 28.61
N ASN A 10 -7.18 -5.46 29.47
CA ASN A 10 -6.14 -4.58 29.99
C ASN A 10 -4.91 -4.47 29.07
N GLY A 11 -5.00 -4.95 27.83
CA GLY A 11 -3.92 -4.85 26.87
C GLY A 11 -4.22 -5.56 25.55
N LEU A 12 -3.27 -5.50 24.65
CA LEU A 12 -3.32 -6.26 23.39
C LEU A 12 -3.02 -7.74 23.64
N ARG A 13 -3.38 -8.60 22.70
CA ARG A 13 -3.07 -10.02 22.74
C ARG A 13 -1.56 -10.24 22.94
N GLY A 14 -1.21 -11.21 23.77
CA GLY A 14 0.17 -11.50 24.19
C GLY A 14 0.69 -10.64 25.34
N VAL A 15 -0.03 -9.57 25.71
CA VAL A 15 0.27 -8.71 26.87
C VAL A 15 -0.87 -8.73 27.88
N ALA A 16 -2.11 -8.78 27.39
CA ALA A 16 -3.30 -8.82 28.26
C ALA A 16 -3.32 -10.09 29.11
N ASP A 17 -3.59 -9.92 30.39
CA ASP A 17 -3.80 -10.98 31.37
C ASP A 17 -5.19 -10.94 32.03
N LYS A 18 -6.02 -9.95 31.62
CA LYS A 18 -7.35 -9.72 32.20
C LYS A 18 -8.33 -9.18 31.16
N CYS A 19 -9.56 -9.70 31.21
CA CYS A 19 -10.73 -9.15 30.54
C CYS A 19 -11.58 -8.37 31.58
N TRP A 20 -11.95 -7.14 31.24
CA TRP A 20 -12.76 -6.29 32.12
C TRP A 20 -14.25 -6.59 31.97
N CYS A 21 -14.71 -6.84 30.77
CA CYS A 21 -16.10 -7.21 30.50
C CYS A 21 -16.27 -7.85 29.13
N ILE A 22 -17.38 -8.57 28.97
CA ILE A 22 -17.94 -8.99 27.69
C ILE A 22 -19.35 -8.42 27.63
N CYS A 23 -19.68 -7.65 26.58
CA CYS A 23 -21.02 -7.14 26.33
C CYS A 23 -21.57 -7.73 25.06
N TYR A 24 -22.89 -7.93 25.00
CA TYR A 24 -23.51 -8.57 23.86
C TYR A 24 -24.96 -8.12 23.60
N THR A 25 -25.39 -8.33 22.34
CA THR A 25 -26.79 -8.22 21.89
C THR A 25 -27.15 -9.46 21.09
N ASP A 26 -28.20 -10.15 21.48
CA ASP A 26 -28.74 -11.31 20.79
C ASP A 26 -29.76 -10.86 19.73
N LEU A 27 -29.65 -11.40 18.50
CA LEU A 27 -30.51 -11.12 17.38
C LEU A 27 -31.19 -12.41 16.89
N ASN A 28 -32.48 -12.31 16.51
CA ASN A 28 -33.16 -13.39 15.83
C ASN A 28 -32.75 -13.49 14.33
N SER A 29 -33.35 -14.41 13.59
CA SER A 29 -33.12 -14.60 12.15
C SER A 29 -33.46 -13.37 11.29
N ASP A 30 -34.37 -12.53 11.77
CA ASP A 30 -34.82 -11.31 11.09
C ASP A 30 -33.99 -10.08 11.51
N LEU A 31 -32.94 -10.30 12.32
CA LEU A 31 -32.05 -9.30 12.88
C LEU A 31 -32.70 -8.34 13.88
N GLU A 32 -33.83 -8.75 14.47
CA GLU A 32 -34.43 -8.03 15.57
C GLU A 32 -33.75 -8.39 16.88
N GLU A 33 -33.60 -7.40 17.75
CA GLU A 33 -32.97 -7.59 19.06
C GLU A 33 -33.94 -8.33 20.00
N ILE A 34 -33.49 -9.45 20.55
CA ILE A 34 -34.25 -10.32 21.44
C ILE A 34 -33.68 -10.35 22.87
N GLY A 35 -32.51 -9.80 23.07
CA GLY A 35 -31.85 -9.68 24.38
C GLY A 35 -30.53 -8.97 24.29
N SER A 36 -30.07 -8.44 25.42
CA SER A 36 -28.73 -7.87 25.56
C SER A 36 -28.24 -8.08 26.99
N GLY A 37 -26.94 -8.01 27.20
CA GLY A 37 -26.36 -8.15 28.53
C GLY A 37 -24.89 -7.84 28.56
N SER A 38 -24.37 -7.80 29.80
CA SER A 38 -22.94 -7.64 30.09
C SER A 38 -22.48 -8.65 31.12
N ILE A 39 -21.24 -9.09 31.01
CA ILE A 39 -20.56 -10.00 31.93
C ILE A 39 -19.33 -9.24 32.44
N PRO A 40 -19.47 -8.48 33.53
CA PRO A 40 -18.34 -7.78 34.13
C PRO A 40 -17.41 -8.76 34.81
N LEU A 41 -16.10 -8.53 34.69
CA LEU A 41 -15.05 -9.36 35.27
C LEU A 41 -15.32 -10.86 35.07
N PRO A 42 -15.42 -11.34 33.84
CA PRO A 42 -15.80 -12.72 33.56
C PRO A 42 -14.77 -13.71 34.11
N ASP A 43 -15.25 -14.77 34.73
CA ASP A 43 -14.45 -15.95 35.08
C ASP A 43 -14.57 -17.01 33.98
N THR A 44 -13.73 -18.04 34.09
CA THR A 44 -13.66 -19.12 33.10
C THR A 44 -15.01 -19.83 32.86
N GLU A 45 -15.80 -20.04 33.92
CA GLU A 45 -17.09 -20.75 33.78
C GLU A 45 -18.12 -19.87 33.06
N LYS A 46 -18.22 -18.58 33.41
CA LYS A 46 -19.12 -17.64 32.73
C LYS A 46 -18.77 -17.48 31.25
N VAL A 47 -17.45 -17.42 30.92
CA VAL A 47 -17.00 -17.37 29.54
C VAL A 47 -17.38 -18.64 28.79
N LYS A 48 -17.14 -19.81 29.35
CA LYS A 48 -17.51 -21.09 28.73
C LYS A 48 -19.03 -21.22 28.57
N GLU A 49 -19.82 -20.78 29.55
CA GLU A 49 -21.28 -20.75 29.45
C GLU A 49 -21.74 -19.82 28.31
N PHE A 50 -21.17 -18.63 28.20
CA PHE A 50 -21.49 -17.69 27.14
C PHE A 50 -21.25 -18.29 25.76
N PHE A 51 -20.10 -18.94 25.53
CA PHE A 51 -19.78 -19.55 24.24
C PHE A 51 -20.45 -20.90 23.97
N ARG A 52 -21.19 -21.48 24.92
CA ARG A 52 -22.05 -22.66 24.69
C ARG A 52 -23.38 -22.33 23.99
N LYS A 53 -23.70 -21.05 23.78
CA LYS A 53 -24.91 -20.64 23.04
C LYS A 53 -24.88 -21.23 21.61
N GLU A 54 -26.01 -21.77 21.17
CA GLU A 54 -26.22 -22.20 19.78
C GLU A 54 -26.53 -20.99 18.89
N THR A 55 -25.51 -20.24 18.54
CA THR A 55 -25.59 -18.98 17.79
C THR A 55 -24.35 -18.76 16.96
N THR A 56 -24.45 -17.94 15.92
CA THR A 56 -23.26 -17.41 15.22
C THR A 56 -22.81 -16.14 15.95
N PHE A 57 -21.60 -16.12 16.45
CA PHE A 57 -21.02 -14.95 17.12
C PHE A 57 -20.56 -13.92 16.09
N VAL A 58 -20.84 -12.65 16.35
CA VAL A 58 -20.50 -11.54 15.46
C VAL A 58 -19.63 -10.55 16.24
N GLY A 59 -18.47 -10.21 15.70
CA GLY A 59 -17.56 -9.25 16.34
C GLY A 59 -16.77 -8.48 15.31
N HIS A 60 -16.12 -7.40 15.73
CA HIS A 60 -15.30 -6.57 14.87
C HIS A 60 -13.82 -6.88 15.06
N ASN A 61 -13.18 -7.52 14.10
CA ASN A 61 -11.85 -8.14 14.22
C ASN A 61 -11.82 -9.35 15.17
N ILE A 62 -12.97 -9.99 15.34
CA ILE A 62 -13.20 -11.09 16.28
C ILE A 62 -12.26 -12.28 16.07
N ILE A 63 -11.94 -12.59 14.80
CA ILE A 63 -11.08 -13.73 14.43
C ILE A 63 -9.63 -13.49 14.85
N ARG A 64 -9.15 -12.25 14.74
CA ARG A 64 -7.74 -11.94 15.01
C ARG A 64 -7.49 -11.40 16.41
N PHE A 65 -8.55 -11.01 17.15
CA PHE A 65 -8.39 -10.43 18.48
C PHE A 65 -9.24 -11.15 19.53
N ASP A 66 -10.57 -11.03 19.50
CA ASP A 66 -11.43 -11.45 20.61
C ASP A 66 -11.37 -12.97 20.87
N ILE A 67 -11.61 -13.79 19.88
CA ILE A 67 -11.59 -15.26 20.04
C ILE A 67 -10.21 -15.77 20.45
N PRO A 68 -9.09 -15.36 19.83
CA PRO A 68 -7.76 -15.72 20.30
C PRO A 68 -7.48 -15.27 21.74
N LEU A 69 -7.86 -14.05 22.11
CA LEU A 69 -7.67 -13.55 23.48
C LEU A 69 -8.47 -14.38 24.51
N ILE A 70 -9.72 -14.72 24.20
CA ILE A 70 -10.55 -15.60 25.04
C ILE A 70 -9.92 -16.99 25.18
N ARG A 71 -9.38 -17.53 24.10
CA ARG A 71 -8.64 -18.80 24.12
C ARG A 71 -7.41 -18.73 25.02
N ASP A 72 -6.64 -17.65 24.90
CA ASP A 72 -5.41 -17.43 25.68
C ASP A 72 -5.72 -17.24 27.17
N LEU A 73 -6.76 -16.45 27.55
CA LEU A 73 -7.08 -16.14 28.94
C LEU A 73 -7.90 -17.22 29.65
N TYR A 74 -8.83 -17.87 28.97
CA TYR A 74 -9.83 -18.74 29.60
C TYR A 74 -9.80 -20.20 29.11
N GLY A 75 -8.89 -20.53 28.20
CA GLY A 75 -8.75 -21.90 27.68
C GLY A 75 -9.99 -22.38 26.90
N LEU A 76 -10.62 -21.50 26.12
CA LEU A 76 -11.75 -21.88 25.25
C LEU A 76 -11.23 -22.79 24.12
N THR A 77 -11.61 -24.07 24.14
CA THR A 77 -11.18 -25.07 23.16
C THR A 77 -12.25 -25.41 22.11
N GLN A 78 -13.50 -25.04 22.35
CA GLN A 78 -14.59 -25.32 21.41
C GLN A 78 -14.49 -24.43 20.17
N GLU A 79 -14.85 -25.01 19.01
CA GLU A 79 -15.06 -24.24 17.80
C GLU A 79 -16.35 -23.46 17.89
N VAL A 80 -16.29 -22.21 17.42
CA VAL A 80 -17.44 -21.29 17.39
C VAL A 80 -17.64 -20.76 15.97
N GLU A 81 -18.90 -20.69 15.54
CA GLU A 81 -19.22 -20.02 14.27
C GLU A 81 -19.13 -18.52 14.46
N VAL A 82 -18.40 -17.85 13.57
CA VAL A 82 -18.16 -16.41 13.68
C VAL A 82 -18.46 -15.67 12.37
N VAL A 83 -18.80 -14.38 12.51
CA VAL A 83 -18.79 -13.40 11.42
C VAL A 83 -17.94 -12.21 11.84
N ASP A 84 -16.93 -11.91 11.06
CA ASP A 84 -16.06 -10.78 11.30
C ASP A 84 -16.50 -9.55 10.50
N THR A 85 -17.03 -8.55 11.20
CA THR A 85 -17.53 -7.33 10.56
C THR A 85 -16.42 -6.42 10.03
N LEU A 86 -15.18 -6.55 10.50
CA LEU A 86 -14.03 -5.85 9.92
C LEU A 86 -13.69 -6.42 8.54
N GLY A 87 -13.64 -7.74 8.41
CA GLY A 87 -13.43 -8.41 7.11
C GLY A 87 -14.51 -8.04 6.10
N LEU A 88 -15.77 -8.03 6.54
CA LEU A 88 -16.90 -7.55 5.73
C LEU A 88 -16.78 -6.07 5.39
N SER A 89 -16.32 -5.21 6.32
CA SER A 89 -16.11 -3.79 6.06
C SER A 89 -15.06 -3.56 4.98
N TRP A 90 -13.96 -4.29 4.99
CA TRP A 90 -12.93 -4.22 3.95
C TRP A 90 -13.44 -4.64 2.58
N TYR A 91 -14.36 -5.59 2.53
CA TYR A 91 -14.97 -6.04 1.28
C TYR A 91 -16.00 -5.06 0.74
N LEU A 92 -16.94 -4.62 1.60
CA LEU A 92 -18.12 -3.85 1.20
C LEU A 92 -17.83 -2.37 0.97
N TYR A 93 -16.88 -1.78 1.71
CA TYR A 93 -16.61 -0.35 1.71
C TYR A 93 -15.19 0.00 1.23
N PRO A 94 -14.82 -0.34 -0.02
CA PRO A 94 -13.45 -0.19 -0.53
C PRO A 94 -12.95 1.26 -0.59
N ASN A 95 -13.86 2.24 -0.47
CA ASN A 95 -13.54 3.67 -0.50
C ASN A 95 -13.30 4.27 0.89
N LEU A 96 -13.62 3.54 1.98
CA LEU A 96 -13.31 3.99 3.33
C LEU A 96 -11.81 3.96 3.57
N LEU A 97 -11.31 5.00 4.25
CA LEU A 97 -9.91 5.09 4.66
C LEU A 97 -9.66 4.37 5.99
N LYS A 98 -10.66 4.35 6.86
CA LYS A 98 -10.64 3.69 8.15
C LYS A 98 -11.86 2.79 8.28
N HIS A 99 -11.69 1.63 8.87
CA HIS A 99 -12.72 0.60 9.01
C HIS A 99 -13.02 0.23 10.48
N GLY A 100 -12.45 0.96 11.45
CA GLY A 100 -12.71 0.73 12.87
C GLY A 100 -14.12 1.16 13.30
N LEU A 101 -14.61 0.63 14.43
CA LEU A 101 -15.93 0.96 14.97
C LEU A 101 -16.12 2.46 15.23
N GLU A 102 -15.06 3.20 15.58
CA GLU A 102 -15.12 4.65 15.74
C GLU A 102 -15.64 5.36 14.47
N GLU A 103 -15.11 5.01 13.30
CA GLU A 103 -15.53 5.61 12.03
C GLU A 103 -16.97 5.26 11.69
N HIS A 104 -17.36 4.00 11.92
CA HIS A 104 -18.74 3.53 11.74
C HIS A 104 -19.69 4.18 12.74
N GLY A 105 -19.28 4.34 13.99
CA GLY A 105 -20.05 5.04 15.03
C GLY A 105 -20.35 6.49 14.68
N VAL A 106 -19.36 7.23 14.17
CA VAL A 106 -19.57 8.59 13.66
C VAL A 106 -20.62 8.60 12.53
N ARG A 107 -20.55 7.65 11.61
CA ARG A 107 -21.51 7.52 10.50
C ARG A 107 -22.92 7.20 10.97
N PHE A 108 -23.07 6.42 12.04
CA PHE A 108 -24.38 6.05 12.60
C PHE A 108 -24.93 7.05 13.61
N GLY A 109 -24.15 8.08 13.98
CA GLY A 109 -24.51 9.00 15.04
C GLY A 109 -24.42 8.40 16.45
N ILE A 110 -23.66 7.32 16.61
CA ILE A 110 -23.35 6.64 17.87
C ILE A 110 -21.86 6.90 18.16
N PRO A 111 -21.50 8.03 18.81
CA PRO A 111 -20.10 8.37 19.03
C PRO A 111 -19.50 7.45 20.08
N LYS A 112 -18.33 6.90 19.77
CA LYS A 112 -17.56 6.09 20.71
C LYS A 112 -17.06 6.97 21.88
N PRO A 113 -17.22 6.55 23.15
CA PRO A 113 -16.72 7.29 24.29
C PRO A 113 -15.21 7.55 24.21
N VAL A 114 -14.80 8.81 24.43
CA VAL A 114 -13.39 9.19 24.41
C VAL A 114 -12.77 8.91 25.78
N ILE A 115 -11.82 8.00 25.80
CA ILE A 115 -11.07 7.65 27.02
C ILE A 115 -9.74 8.42 27.00
N LYS A 116 -9.46 9.14 28.09
CA LYS A 116 -8.21 9.89 28.24
C LYS A 116 -7.13 9.09 28.95
N ASP A 117 -7.54 8.24 29.88
CA ASP A 117 -6.65 7.43 30.69
C ASP A 117 -7.30 6.05 30.91
N TRP A 118 -6.70 5.02 30.31
CA TRP A 118 -7.21 3.65 30.36
C TRP A 118 -6.99 2.99 31.72
N ASP A 119 -5.97 3.38 32.45
CA ASP A 119 -5.60 2.74 33.73
C ASP A 119 -6.48 3.22 34.90
N SER A 120 -7.22 4.32 34.71
CA SER A 120 -8.08 4.92 35.72
C SER A 120 -9.55 4.57 35.64
N LEU A 121 -9.97 3.76 34.62
CA LEU A 121 -11.38 3.43 34.42
C LEU A 121 -11.91 2.43 35.44
N THR A 122 -13.17 2.65 35.85
CA THR A 122 -13.94 1.65 36.66
C THR A 122 -14.47 0.54 35.73
N VAL A 123 -14.87 -0.58 36.31
CA VAL A 123 -15.46 -1.69 35.54
C VAL A 123 -16.74 -1.25 34.84
N GLU A 124 -17.54 -0.40 35.48
CA GLU A 124 -18.77 0.17 34.91
C GLU A 124 -18.49 1.05 33.67
N GLU A 125 -17.38 1.79 33.68
CA GLU A 125 -16.96 2.60 32.53
C GLU A 125 -16.47 1.74 31.36
N TYR A 126 -15.77 0.64 31.64
CA TYR A 126 -15.44 -0.37 30.62
C TYR A 126 -16.71 -1.02 30.05
N VAL A 127 -17.66 -1.42 30.89
CA VAL A 127 -18.96 -1.99 30.44
C VAL A 127 -19.69 -1.00 29.55
N TYR A 128 -19.83 0.26 30.00
CA TYR A 128 -20.50 1.29 29.19
C TYR A 128 -19.87 1.46 27.80
N ARG A 129 -18.53 1.49 27.75
CA ARG A 129 -17.82 1.60 26.48
C ARG A 129 -18.03 0.39 25.57
N CYS A 130 -17.91 -0.81 26.14
CA CYS A 130 -18.13 -2.07 25.44
C CYS A 130 -19.57 -2.17 24.89
N GLU A 131 -20.57 -1.72 25.66
CA GLU A 131 -21.98 -1.66 25.20
C GLU A 131 -22.16 -0.71 24.00
N GLU A 132 -21.47 0.45 23.99
CA GLU A 132 -21.51 1.36 22.84
C GLU A 132 -20.86 0.72 21.61
N ASP A 133 -19.74 -0.01 21.78
CA ASP A 133 -19.08 -0.73 20.67
C ASP A 133 -19.99 -1.86 20.15
N VAL A 134 -20.70 -2.60 21.02
CA VAL A 134 -21.70 -3.59 20.62
C VAL A 134 -22.86 -2.95 19.84
N LYS A 135 -23.38 -1.79 20.26
CA LYS A 135 -24.44 -1.06 19.54
C LYS A 135 -23.98 -0.66 18.12
N ILE A 136 -22.78 -0.09 18.02
CA ILE A 136 -22.20 0.28 16.72
C ILE A 136 -22.04 -0.95 15.85
N ASN A 137 -21.48 -2.05 16.37
CA ASN A 137 -21.25 -3.27 15.62
C ASN A 137 -22.55 -3.98 15.22
N THR A 138 -23.57 -3.94 16.06
CA THR A 138 -24.91 -4.45 15.75
C THR A 138 -25.52 -3.71 14.55
N GLN A 139 -25.45 -2.39 14.55
CA GLN A 139 -25.94 -1.58 13.43
C GLN A 139 -25.11 -1.83 12.16
N LEU A 140 -23.79 -1.95 12.30
CA LEU A 140 -22.88 -2.27 11.19
C LEU A 140 -23.20 -3.64 10.58
N PHE A 141 -23.39 -4.66 11.39
CA PHE A 141 -23.73 -6.01 10.92
C PHE A 141 -25.06 -6.05 10.19
N LYS A 142 -26.12 -5.41 10.73
CA LYS A 142 -27.43 -5.27 10.07
C LYS A 142 -27.27 -4.61 8.69
N GLU A 143 -26.51 -3.53 8.60
CA GLU A 143 -26.24 -2.81 7.36
C GLU A 143 -25.47 -3.68 6.35
N GLN A 144 -24.41 -4.35 6.80
CA GLN A 144 -23.59 -5.22 5.96
C GLN A 144 -24.39 -6.37 5.36
N LEU A 145 -25.23 -7.04 6.14
CA LEU A 145 -26.11 -8.11 5.64
C LEU A 145 -27.14 -7.57 4.64
N ALA A 146 -27.74 -6.40 4.91
CA ALA A 146 -28.65 -5.76 3.96
C ALA A 146 -27.96 -5.46 2.62
N TYR A 147 -26.72 -4.94 2.67
CA TYR A 147 -25.96 -4.67 1.47
C TYR A 147 -25.56 -5.94 0.72
N LEU A 148 -25.14 -6.98 1.43
CA LEU A 148 -24.86 -8.29 0.83
C LEU A 148 -26.09 -8.88 0.13
N LYS A 149 -27.28 -8.77 0.73
CA LYS A 149 -28.54 -9.19 0.09
C LYS A 149 -28.78 -8.45 -1.24
N ILE A 150 -28.47 -7.17 -1.33
CA ILE A 150 -28.53 -6.40 -2.59
C ILE A 150 -27.49 -6.92 -3.60
N ILE A 151 -26.23 -7.09 -3.17
CA ILE A 151 -25.14 -7.55 -4.05
C ILE A 151 -25.40 -8.96 -4.56
N TYR A 152 -25.88 -9.86 -3.71
CA TYR A 152 -26.12 -11.27 -4.06
C TYR A 152 -27.58 -11.58 -4.43
N SER A 153 -28.42 -10.54 -4.57
CA SER A 153 -29.85 -10.68 -4.94
C SER A 153 -30.61 -11.65 -4.03
N GLY A 154 -30.29 -11.62 -2.72
CA GLY A 154 -30.92 -12.47 -1.72
C GLY A 154 -30.41 -13.93 -1.66
N ASP A 155 -29.42 -14.31 -2.46
CA ASP A 155 -28.82 -15.65 -2.45
C ASP A 155 -28.01 -15.87 -1.16
N THR A 156 -28.64 -16.45 -0.15
CA THR A 156 -28.07 -16.66 1.19
C THR A 156 -26.91 -17.64 1.18
N GLU A 157 -26.92 -18.65 0.33
CA GLU A 157 -25.83 -19.62 0.21
C GLU A 157 -24.54 -18.95 -0.27
N ARG A 158 -24.66 -18.11 -1.30
CA ARG A 158 -23.48 -17.37 -1.80
C ARG A 158 -22.98 -16.33 -0.81
N ILE A 159 -23.87 -15.68 -0.06
CA ILE A 159 -23.49 -14.76 1.01
C ILE A 159 -22.69 -15.52 2.08
N PHE A 160 -23.19 -16.68 2.50
CA PHE A 160 -22.54 -17.52 3.49
C PHE A 160 -21.16 -17.99 3.01
N ASN A 161 -21.06 -18.45 1.76
CA ASN A 161 -19.79 -18.85 1.15
C ASN A 161 -18.77 -17.71 1.09
N LEU A 162 -19.21 -16.47 0.84
CA LEU A 162 -18.34 -15.29 0.91
C LEU A 162 -17.86 -15.04 2.33
N ILE A 163 -18.75 -15.03 3.32
CA ILE A 163 -18.41 -14.80 4.73
C ILE A 163 -17.36 -15.82 5.18
N ASN A 164 -17.60 -17.11 4.91
CA ASN A 164 -16.65 -18.18 5.23
C ASN A 164 -15.30 -17.98 4.55
N TYR A 165 -15.28 -17.54 3.31
CA TYR A 165 -14.03 -17.24 2.60
C TYR A 165 -13.28 -16.06 3.23
N LEU A 166 -13.97 -15.00 3.62
CA LEU A 166 -13.34 -13.85 4.29
C LEU A 166 -12.82 -14.24 5.67
N ASN A 167 -13.59 -15.01 6.44
CA ASN A 167 -13.17 -15.54 7.74
C ASN A 167 -11.90 -16.40 7.59
N PHE A 168 -11.89 -17.33 6.64
CA PHE A 168 -10.70 -18.14 6.36
C PHE A 168 -9.47 -17.29 6.02
N LYS A 169 -9.65 -16.20 5.27
CA LYS A 169 -8.54 -15.27 5.02
C LYS A 169 -8.05 -14.60 6.29
N LEU A 170 -8.94 -14.23 7.20
CA LEU A 170 -8.57 -13.64 8.49
C LEU A 170 -7.86 -14.66 9.39
N ASP A 171 -8.26 -15.94 9.36
CA ASP A 171 -7.52 -17.02 10.03
C ASP A 171 -6.10 -17.18 9.46
N CYS A 172 -5.93 -17.12 8.14
CA CYS A 172 -4.60 -17.11 7.51
C CYS A 172 -3.77 -15.89 7.93
N ALA A 173 -4.41 -14.73 8.09
CA ALA A 173 -3.73 -13.53 8.57
C ALA A 173 -3.32 -13.66 10.04
N LEU A 174 -4.17 -14.24 10.88
CA LEU A 174 -3.87 -14.55 12.28
C LEU A 174 -2.69 -15.51 12.39
N GLU A 175 -2.69 -16.58 11.60
CA GLU A 175 -1.59 -17.56 11.57
C GLU A 175 -0.27 -16.89 11.17
N GLN A 176 -0.29 -16.04 10.14
CA GLN A 176 0.87 -15.24 9.73
C GLN A 176 1.37 -14.31 10.84
N GLU A 177 0.47 -13.70 11.60
CA GLU A 177 0.80 -12.79 12.71
C GLU A 177 1.31 -13.53 13.94
N ASN A 178 0.84 -14.75 14.18
CA ASN A 178 1.33 -15.61 15.27
C ASN A 178 2.72 -16.19 15.01
N ASN A 179 3.17 -16.20 13.75
CA ASN A 179 4.45 -16.74 13.33
C ASN A 179 5.36 -15.62 12.77
N PRO A 180 5.93 -14.77 13.65
CA PRO A 180 6.80 -13.68 13.21
C PRO A 180 8.10 -14.23 12.61
N LEU A 181 8.66 -13.49 11.64
CA LEU A 181 9.90 -13.84 10.97
C LEU A 181 11.10 -13.27 11.73
N LYS A 182 12.13 -14.10 11.95
CA LYS A 182 13.38 -13.64 12.54
C LYS A 182 14.19 -12.82 11.55
N ILE A 183 14.80 -11.75 12.04
CA ILE A 183 15.74 -10.92 11.29
C ILE A 183 17.14 -11.00 11.91
N ASP A 184 18.14 -10.91 11.06
CA ASP A 184 19.52 -10.68 11.45
C ASP A 184 19.68 -9.20 11.86
N VAL A 185 19.56 -8.94 13.16
CA VAL A 185 19.58 -7.58 13.73
C VAL A 185 20.94 -6.93 13.52
N GLU A 186 22.04 -7.66 13.73
CA GLU A 186 23.40 -7.16 13.58
C GLU A 186 23.68 -6.72 12.13
N SER A 187 23.36 -7.59 11.15
CA SER A 187 23.48 -7.23 9.73
C SER A 187 22.54 -6.10 9.31
N ALA A 188 21.39 -5.94 9.97
CA ALA A 188 20.48 -4.83 9.72
C ALA A 188 21.03 -3.49 10.23
N GLU A 189 21.64 -3.48 11.42
CA GLU A 189 22.32 -2.30 11.99
C GLU A 189 23.53 -1.90 11.14
N ASP A 190 24.37 -2.84 10.76
CA ASP A 190 25.51 -2.60 9.84
C ASP A 190 25.07 -2.02 8.50
N SER A 191 23.99 -2.56 7.94
CA SER A 191 23.42 -2.08 6.68
C SER A 191 22.83 -0.68 6.81
N LEU A 192 22.22 -0.37 7.96
CA LEU A 192 21.69 0.95 8.27
C LEU A 192 22.80 1.97 8.37
N GLU A 193 23.89 1.69 9.12
CA GLU A 193 25.04 2.57 9.26
C GLU A 193 25.68 2.90 7.90
N LYS A 194 25.91 1.87 7.06
CA LYS A 194 26.47 2.06 5.71
C LYS A 194 25.60 2.95 4.84
N LEU A 195 24.26 2.78 4.91
CA LEU A 195 23.35 3.60 4.11
C LEU A 195 23.21 5.03 4.66
N GLU A 196 23.28 5.22 5.98
CA GLU A 196 23.28 6.54 6.59
C GLU A 196 24.56 7.30 6.27
N GLN A 197 25.69 6.64 6.27
CA GLN A 197 26.96 7.22 5.84
C GLN A 197 26.92 7.63 4.36
N LEU A 198 26.45 6.75 3.48
CA LEU A 198 26.31 7.06 2.04
C LEU A 198 25.32 8.23 1.81
N LYS A 199 24.24 8.29 2.58
CA LYS A 199 23.31 9.41 2.56
C LYS A 199 23.99 10.71 2.97
N PHE A 200 24.71 10.68 4.09
CA PHE A 200 25.44 11.85 4.61
C PHE A 200 26.42 12.40 3.57
N GLU A 201 27.24 11.55 2.96
CA GLU A 201 28.19 11.96 1.92
C GLU A 201 27.52 12.65 0.74
N LYS A 202 26.38 12.10 0.27
CA LYS A 202 25.62 12.70 -0.83
C LYS A 202 24.94 14.02 -0.43
N GLU A 203 24.39 14.10 0.78
CA GLU A 203 23.76 15.32 1.29
C GLU A 203 24.81 16.41 1.52
N ASP A 204 25.97 16.08 2.06
CA ASP A 204 27.06 17.03 2.28
C ASP A 204 27.58 17.62 0.96
N ALA A 205 27.80 16.77 -0.05
CA ALA A 205 28.18 17.20 -1.39
C ALA A 205 27.13 18.14 -2.03
N LEU A 206 25.84 17.88 -1.79
CA LEU A 206 24.76 18.77 -2.25
C LEU A 206 24.76 20.10 -1.52
N ILE A 207 24.92 20.09 -0.19
CA ILE A 207 24.95 21.31 0.65
C ILE A 207 26.08 22.24 0.21
N ALA A 208 27.24 21.69 -0.14
CA ALA A 208 28.40 22.47 -0.60
C ALA A 208 28.10 23.29 -1.87
N SER A 209 27.21 22.81 -2.75
CA SER A 209 26.86 23.47 -4.02
C SER A 209 25.52 24.19 -3.99
N MET A 210 24.61 23.80 -3.09
CA MET A 210 23.28 24.40 -3.02
C MET A 210 23.35 25.88 -2.59
N PRO A 211 22.56 26.77 -3.23
CA PRO A 211 22.39 28.14 -2.74
C PRO A 211 21.89 28.18 -1.30
N ALA A 212 22.43 29.10 -0.52
CA ALA A 212 21.95 29.34 0.83
C ALA A 212 20.45 29.71 0.81
N HIS A 213 19.70 29.17 1.76
CA HIS A 213 18.30 29.51 1.95
C HIS A 213 18.18 30.81 2.73
N VAL A 214 17.84 31.89 2.02
CA VAL A 214 17.65 33.20 2.62
C VAL A 214 16.17 33.43 2.83
N THR A 215 15.79 33.75 4.06
CA THR A 215 14.43 34.20 4.37
C THR A 215 14.43 35.70 4.64
N PHE A 216 13.34 36.34 4.24
CA PHE A 216 13.18 37.76 4.39
C PHE A 216 12.04 38.08 5.35
N ARG A 217 12.09 39.25 5.97
CA ARG A 217 10.97 39.84 6.73
C ARG A 217 10.76 41.27 6.30
N THR A 218 9.50 41.69 6.27
CA THR A 218 9.15 43.11 6.08
C THR A 218 9.19 43.80 7.42
N VAL A 219 9.97 44.87 7.50
CA VAL A 219 9.98 45.80 8.62
C VAL A 219 9.23 47.02 8.19
N ASN A 220 8.16 47.34 8.90
CA ASN A 220 7.34 48.54 8.61
C ASN A 220 7.82 49.70 9.46
N LYS A 221 7.63 50.92 8.92
CA LYS A 221 7.83 52.19 9.62
C LYS A 221 7.04 52.18 10.94
N PRO A 222 7.66 52.52 12.07
CA PRO A 222 6.96 52.54 13.34
C PRO A 222 5.81 53.57 13.34
N ALA A 223 4.63 53.17 13.79
CA ALA A 223 3.48 54.06 13.88
C ALA A 223 3.73 55.25 14.81
N LYS A 224 4.63 55.10 15.79
CA LYS A 224 5.01 56.17 16.72
C LYS A 224 6.49 56.47 16.57
N MET A 225 6.84 57.55 15.87
CA MET A 225 8.21 57.96 15.62
C MET A 225 8.82 58.75 16.81
N PHE A 226 8.01 59.55 17.51
CA PHE A 226 8.49 60.45 18.57
C PHE A 226 7.87 60.09 19.92
N THR A 227 8.62 60.28 20.98
CA THR A 227 8.15 60.23 22.37
C THR A 227 7.29 61.44 22.71
N VAL A 228 6.63 61.44 23.87
CA VAL A 228 5.86 62.59 24.37
C VAL A 228 6.75 63.82 24.60
N LYS A 229 8.07 63.63 24.81
CA LYS A 229 9.08 64.69 24.98
C LYS A 229 9.67 65.19 23.68
N GLY A 230 9.27 64.65 22.51
CA GLY A 230 9.75 65.07 21.19
C GLY A 230 10.99 64.33 20.68
N ASP A 231 11.58 63.42 21.47
CA ASP A 231 12.72 62.61 21.05
C ASP A 231 12.27 61.43 20.19
N LEU A 232 13.14 60.94 19.32
CA LEU A 232 12.87 59.72 18.56
C LEU A 232 12.72 58.51 19.50
N THR A 233 11.73 57.66 19.21
CA THR A 233 11.58 56.40 19.93
C THR A 233 12.72 55.43 19.56
N LYS A 234 13.01 54.44 20.41
CA LYS A 234 14.00 53.40 20.08
C LYS A 234 13.67 52.70 18.76
N ALA A 235 12.39 52.48 18.47
CA ALA A 235 11.93 51.90 17.21
C ALA A 235 12.16 52.82 16.02
N ALA A 236 11.97 54.14 16.20
CA ALA A 236 12.25 55.13 15.17
C ALA A 236 13.74 55.25 14.87
N LEU A 237 14.60 55.28 15.90
CA LEU A 237 16.05 55.25 15.71
C LEU A 237 16.53 54.01 14.97
N ALA A 238 16.01 52.81 15.31
CA ALA A 238 16.30 51.57 14.59
C ALA A 238 15.82 51.62 13.14
N TRP A 239 14.65 52.23 12.90
CA TRP A 239 14.10 52.44 11.56
C TRP A 239 14.96 53.37 10.71
N GLU A 240 15.37 54.51 11.23
CA GLU A 240 16.28 55.44 10.52
C GLU A 240 17.62 54.81 10.20
N SER A 241 18.18 54.08 11.18
CA SER A 241 19.43 53.33 10.96
C SER A 241 19.28 52.27 9.85
N LEU A 242 18.12 51.60 9.78
CA LEU A 242 17.80 50.66 8.72
C LEU A 242 17.70 51.34 7.35
N LEU A 243 17.00 52.49 7.26
CA LEU A 243 16.89 53.23 6.01
C LEU A 243 18.26 53.69 5.49
N VAL A 244 19.12 54.18 6.39
CA VAL A 244 20.50 54.56 6.03
C VAL A 244 21.29 53.35 5.53
N ALA A 245 21.19 52.21 6.21
CA ALA A 245 21.89 50.96 5.81
C ALA A 245 21.49 50.47 4.43
N GLU A 246 20.21 50.61 4.09
CA GLU A 246 19.61 50.19 2.80
C GLU A 246 19.65 51.31 1.74
N GLY A 247 20.13 52.48 2.06
CA GLY A 247 20.22 53.64 1.13
C GLY A 247 18.84 54.18 0.72
N LEU A 248 17.82 54.08 1.61
CA LEU A 248 16.44 54.44 1.36
C LEU A 248 16.08 55.83 1.97
N GLY A 249 15.13 56.52 1.38
CA GLY A 249 14.66 57.83 1.85
C GLY A 249 13.63 57.74 3.00
N PRO A 250 13.41 58.87 3.70
CA PRO A 250 12.52 58.93 4.87
C PRO A 250 11.03 58.70 4.53
N GLU A 251 10.67 58.79 3.25
CA GLU A 251 9.31 58.50 2.73
C GLU A 251 8.99 56.99 2.67
N THR A 252 9.98 56.13 2.89
CA THR A 252 9.80 54.67 2.84
C THR A 252 8.89 54.19 3.98
N GLU A 253 7.85 53.45 3.67
CA GLU A 253 6.90 52.91 4.65
C GLU A 253 7.20 51.47 5.09
N SER A 254 7.96 50.72 4.26
CA SER A 254 8.40 49.35 4.60
C SER A 254 9.70 48.97 3.91
N VAL A 255 10.51 48.13 4.57
CA VAL A 255 11.77 47.62 4.05
C VAL A 255 11.79 46.09 4.20
N VAL A 256 12.18 45.40 3.15
CA VAL A 256 12.40 43.96 3.19
C VAL A 256 13.86 43.67 3.54
N VAL A 257 14.09 43.07 4.69
CA VAL A 257 15.42 42.74 5.19
C VAL A 257 15.62 41.26 5.30
N GLU A 258 16.87 40.82 5.18
CA GLU A 258 17.23 39.44 5.44
C GLU A 258 16.92 39.09 6.91
N LYS A 259 16.16 38.00 7.11
CA LYS A 259 15.81 37.50 8.43
C LYS A 259 16.79 36.41 8.89
N SER A 260 17.10 35.48 7.99
CA SER A 260 18.05 34.41 8.23
C SER A 260 18.69 33.93 6.93
N ARG A 261 19.92 33.44 7.02
CA ARG A 261 20.68 32.79 5.96
C ARG A 261 21.19 31.45 6.48
N GLU A 262 20.66 30.36 5.94
CA GLU A 262 21.02 29.00 6.33
C GLU A 262 21.58 28.25 5.12
N PRO A 263 22.44 27.23 5.31
CA PRO A 263 22.84 26.34 4.23
C PRO A 263 21.63 25.72 3.54
N GLY A 264 21.77 25.36 2.27
CA GLY A 264 20.73 24.63 1.52
C GLY A 264 20.39 23.30 2.20
N LYS A 265 19.11 22.89 2.14
CA LYS A 265 18.62 21.63 2.73
C LYS A 265 18.25 20.64 1.62
N PRO A 266 19.09 19.59 1.36
CA PRO A 266 18.81 18.57 0.34
C PRO A 266 17.54 17.75 0.62
N THR A 267 17.03 17.77 1.85
CA THR A 267 15.76 17.14 2.23
C THR A 267 14.54 17.99 1.85
N SER A 268 14.72 19.26 1.50
CA SER A 268 13.65 20.17 1.09
C SER A 268 13.42 20.13 -0.42
N SER A 269 12.37 19.43 -0.85
CA SER A 269 12.01 19.37 -2.28
C SER A 269 11.76 20.76 -2.89
N THR A 270 11.31 21.74 -2.10
CA THR A 270 11.09 23.12 -2.54
C THR A 270 12.44 23.81 -2.82
N GLN A 271 13.42 23.70 -1.91
CA GLN A 271 14.72 24.31 -2.11
C GLN A 271 15.46 23.69 -3.29
N ILE A 272 15.41 22.36 -3.43
CA ILE A 272 15.97 21.66 -4.59
C ILE A 272 15.32 22.16 -5.88
N LYS A 273 13.99 22.23 -5.94
CA LYS A 273 13.29 22.72 -7.14
C LYS A 273 13.66 24.17 -7.49
N ASN A 274 13.77 25.05 -6.50
CA ASN A 274 14.18 26.44 -6.71
C ASN A 274 15.61 26.49 -7.29
N TRP A 275 16.53 25.70 -6.76
CA TRP A 275 17.88 25.58 -7.29
C TRP A 275 17.89 25.05 -8.72
N LEU A 276 17.15 23.98 -9.00
CA LEU A 276 17.04 23.41 -10.35
C LEU A 276 16.44 24.44 -11.34
N TYR A 277 15.41 25.19 -10.95
CA TYR A 277 14.87 26.26 -11.80
C TYR A 277 15.87 27.38 -12.05
N ALA A 278 16.67 27.75 -11.07
CA ALA A 278 17.75 28.73 -11.25
C ALA A 278 18.83 28.25 -12.23
N LEU A 279 19.03 26.92 -12.35
CA LEU A 279 19.91 26.28 -13.34
C LEU A 279 19.25 26.06 -14.71
N GLY A 280 18.00 26.49 -14.91
CA GLY A 280 17.26 26.33 -16.15
C GLY A 280 16.52 24.99 -16.31
N TRP A 281 16.12 24.36 -15.21
CA TRP A 281 15.38 23.12 -15.23
C TRP A 281 14.02 23.25 -15.93
N GLU A 282 13.81 22.45 -16.95
CA GLU A 282 12.52 22.26 -17.61
C GLU A 282 11.94 20.88 -17.23
N PRO A 283 10.95 20.82 -16.30
CA PRO A 283 10.39 19.54 -15.86
C PRO A 283 9.73 18.77 -16.99
N CYS A 284 10.02 17.46 -17.07
CA CYS A 284 9.35 16.54 -17.98
C CYS A 284 8.51 15.46 -17.29
N THR A 285 8.60 15.35 -15.96
CA THR A 285 7.87 14.39 -15.14
C THR A 285 6.97 15.12 -14.15
N PHE A 286 5.68 14.76 -14.12
CA PHE A 286 4.67 15.41 -13.28
C PHE A 286 3.82 14.37 -12.56
N GLU A 287 3.35 14.74 -11.37
CA GLU A 287 2.35 14.00 -10.60
C GLU A 287 1.09 14.85 -10.45
N ALA A 288 -0.05 14.27 -10.80
CA ALA A 288 -1.34 14.92 -10.61
C ALA A 288 -1.75 14.83 -9.12
N ARG A 289 -1.84 15.96 -8.43
CA ARG A 289 -2.26 16.05 -7.04
C ARG A 289 -3.52 16.90 -6.91
N LYS A 290 -4.49 16.44 -6.11
CA LYS A 290 -5.65 17.25 -5.74
C LYS A 290 -5.24 18.25 -4.65
N ASN A 291 -5.62 19.51 -4.83
CA ASN A 291 -5.51 20.52 -3.78
C ASN A 291 -6.65 20.34 -2.75
N LYS A 292 -6.67 21.18 -1.71
CA LYS A 292 -7.73 21.14 -0.68
C LYS A 292 -9.13 21.50 -1.22
N GLN A 293 -9.21 22.17 -2.37
CA GLN A 293 -10.45 22.51 -3.06
C GLN A 293 -10.91 21.44 -4.06
N GLY A 294 -10.11 20.36 -4.25
CA GLY A 294 -10.44 19.27 -5.15
C GLY A 294 -9.89 19.42 -6.59
N ASP A 295 -9.24 20.57 -6.92
CA ASP A 295 -8.66 20.78 -8.25
C ASP A 295 -7.41 19.94 -8.45
N ILE A 296 -7.22 19.43 -9.65
CA ILE A 296 -6.04 18.64 -10.02
C ILE A 296 -4.93 19.58 -10.48
N LYS A 297 -3.79 19.58 -9.80
CA LYS A 297 -2.59 20.30 -10.19
C LYS A 297 -1.45 19.33 -10.52
N ASN A 298 -0.81 19.53 -11.67
CA ASN A 298 0.38 18.79 -12.06
C ASN A 298 1.60 19.35 -11.32
N VAL A 299 2.17 18.54 -10.43
CA VAL A 299 3.33 18.90 -9.61
C VAL A 299 4.59 18.30 -10.24
N PRO A 300 5.60 19.12 -10.63
CA PRO A 300 6.86 18.62 -11.18
C PRO A 300 7.55 17.68 -10.19
N GLN A 301 8.12 16.59 -10.69
CA GLN A 301 8.81 15.58 -9.89
C GLN A 301 10.33 15.65 -10.12
N ILE A 302 11.09 15.57 -9.01
CA ILE A 302 12.56 15.49 -9.03
C ILE A 302 12.98 14.07 -9.42
N TYR A 303 12.22 13.07 -8.99
CA TYR A 303 12.52 11.66 -9.20
C TYR A 303 11.57 11.00 -10.19
N ALA A 304 12.09 10.03 -10.94
CA ALA A 304 11.34 9.18 -11.86
C ALA A 304 11.84 7.73 -11.72
N GLY A 305 10.98 6.86 -11.19
CA GLY A 305 11.41 5.50 -10.82
C GLY A 305 12.43 5.52 -9.68
N ASP A 306 13.55 4.80 -9.86
CA ASP A 306 14.59 4.65 -8.82
C ASP A 306 15.63 5.80 -8.82
N GLY A 307 15.59 6.71 -9.79
CA GLY A 307 16.59 7.78 -9.92
C GLY A 307 15.97 9.15 -10.19
N VAL A 308 16.80 10.14 -10.48
CA VAL A 308 16.35 11.49 -10.82
C VAL A 308 15.65 11.52 -12.20
N ALA A 309 14.73 12.46 -12.37
CA ALA A 309 14.03 12.65 -13.64
C ALA A 309 15.02 12.95 -14.79
N PRO A 310 14.76 12.46 -16.02
CA PRO A 310 15.67 12.65 -17.16
C PRO A 310 16.01 14.10 -17.47
N SER A 311 15.11 15.04 -17.18
CA SER A 311 15.33 16.47 -17.34
C SER A 311 16.39 17.03 -16.39
N ILE A 312 16.60 16.41 -15.22
CA ILE A 312 17.64 16.82 -14.27
C ILE A 312 19.01 16.31 -14.71
N LYS A 313 19.08 15.10 -15.28
CA LYS A 313 20.36 14.55 -15.80
C LYS A 313 21.02 15.45 -16.85
N LYS A 314 20.23 16.24 -17.58
CA LYS A 314 20.76 17.23 -18.53
C LYS A 314 21.48 18.41 -17.86
N LEU A 315 21.29 18.60 -16.56
CA LEU A 315 21.94 19.66 -15.80
C LEU A 315 23.25 19.20 -15.13
N PHE A 316 23.62 17.92 -15.20
CA PHE A 316 24.84 17.39 -14.57
C PHE A 316 26.11 18.02 -15.14
N ASP A 317 26.12 18.34 -16.45
CA ASP A 317 27.23 19.06 -17.09
C ASP A 317 27.34 20.52 -16.60
N ILE A 318 26.25 21.12 -16.10
CA ILE A 318 26.21 22.49 -15.60
C ILE A 318 26.56 22.51 -14.10
N GLU A 319 25.99 21.59 -13.36
CA GLU A 319 26.19 21.44 -11.91
C GLU A 319 26.39 19.96 -11.56
N PRO A 320 27.63 19.48 -11.51
CA PRO A 320 27.94 18.07 -11.25
C PRO A 320 27.46 17.56 -9.88
N ALA A 321 27.33 18.45 -8.88
CA ALA A 321 26.84 18.06 -7.56
C ALA A 321 25.42 17.46 -7.61
N LEU A 322 24.61 17.78 -8.64
CA LEU A 322 23.29 17.22 -8.86
C LEU A 322 23.29 15.69 -9.06
N GLU A 323 24.42 15.08 -9.44
CA GLU A 323 24.55 13.62 -9.50
C GLU A 323 24.29 12.97 -8.14
N ASN A 324 24.56 13.68 -7.03
CA ASN A 324 24.26 13.20 -5.69
C ASN A 324 22.78 13.14 -5.36
N LEU A 325 21.91 13.78 -6.12
CA LEU A 325 20.46 13.55 -6.04
C LEU A 325 20.07 12.16 -6.52
N ASP A 326 20.86 11.59 -7.47
CA ASP A 326 20.55 10.25 -7.97
C ASP A 326 20.69 9.23 -6.85
N MET A 327 19.75 8.30 -6.80
CA MET A 327 19.59 7.28 -5.75
C MET A 327 19.28 7.80 -4.34
N LEU A 328 19.36 9.10 -4.02
CA LEU A 328 19.13 9.61 -2.67
C LEU A 328 17.72 9.25 -2.14
N SER A 329 16.70 9.34 -3.00
CA SER A 329 15.34 8.90 -2.64
C SER A 329 15.29 7.40 -2.33
N LEU A 330 16.01 6.60 -3.11
CA LEU A 330 16.07 5.14 -2.95
C LEU A 330 16.81 4.77 -1.66
N ILE A 331 17.94 5.43 -1.38
CA ILE A 331 18.70 5.27 -0.13
C ILE A 331 17.80 5.59 1.07
N ASN A 332 17.11 6.74 1.05
CA ASN A 332 16.17 7.10 2.12
C ASN A 332 15.07 6.05 2.33
N HIS A 333 14.54 5.49 1.23
CA HIS A 333 13.55 4.41 1.33
C HIS A 333 14.17 3.17 1.99
N ARG A 334 15.40 2.77 1.64
CA ARG A 334 16.08 1.60 2.23
C ARG A 334 16.38 1.81 3.73
N ILE A 335 16.86 2.99 4.10
CA ILE A 335 17.01 3.40 5.50
C ILE A 335 15.67 3.27 6.25
N GLY A 336 14.58 3.76 5.65
CA GLY A 336 13.24 3.64 6.25
C GLY A 336 12.79 2.19 6.47
N VAL A 337 13.10 1.28 5.56
CA VAL A 337 12.81 -0.16 5.71
C VAL A 337 13.61 -0.75 6.87
N LEU A 338 14.94 -0.51 6.92
CA LEU A 338 15.82 -1.01 7.99
C LEU A 338 15.42 -0.48 9.36
N LYS A 339 15.18 0.84 9.48
CA LYS A 339 14.69 1.44 10.73
C LYS A 339 13.36 0.84 11.18
N THR A 340 12.49 0.51 10.24
CA THR A 340 11.21 -0.12 10.56
C THR A 340 11.42 -1.56 11.03
N PHE A 341 12.35 -2.31 10.44
CA PHE A 341 12.72 -3.65 10.92
C PHE A 341 13.20 -3.58 12.36
N LEU A 342 14.23 -2.76 12.63
CA LEU A 342 14.82 -2.63 13.95
C LEU A 342 13.82 -2.14 15.01
N SER A 343 12.97 -1.18 14.67
CA SER A 343 11.96 -0.64 15.61
C SER A 343 10.77 -1.56 15.88
N LYS A 344 10.55 -2.58 15.03
CA LYS A 344 9.44 -3.54 15.15
C LYS A 344 9.91 -4.93 15.58
N ALA A 345 11.20 -5.14 15.66
CA ALA A 345 11.76 -6.38 16.20
C ALA A 345 11.43 -6.50 17.70
N ASP A 346 10.98 -7.68 18.11
CA ASP A 346 10.83 -8.03 19.50
C ASP A 346 12.18 -8.37 20.15
N ASP A 347 12.18 -8.72 21.43
CA ASP A 347 13.39 -9.08 22.18
C ASP A 347 14.13 -10.30 21.63
N LYS A 348 13.46 -11.10 20.77
CA LYS A 348 14.06 -12.26 20.09
C LYS A 348 14.54 -11.93 18.68
N GLY A 349 14.41 -10.68 18.25
CA GLY A 349 14.72 -10.21 16.90
C GLY A 349 13.69 -10.67 15.86
N CYS A 350 12.43 -10.88 16.25
CA CYS A 350 11.37 -11.30 15.35
C CYS A 350 10.45 -10.14 14.98
N VAL A 351 9.97 -10.11 13.74
CA VAL A 351 9.10 -9.07 13.19
C VAL A 351 7.85 -9.69 12.60
N GLN A 352 6.69 -9.16 12.99
CA GLN A 352 5.39 -9.62 12.49
C GLN A 352 5.10 -9.08 11.09
N ALA A 353 4.48 -9.92 10.25
CA ALA A 353 3.90 -9.53 8.98
C ALA A 353 2.39 -9.32 9.14
N THR A 354 1.97 -8.09 9.45
CA THR A 354 0.57 -7.78 9.76
C THR A 354 -0.26 -7.42 8.53
N VAL A 355 -1.54 -7.82 8.54
CA VAL A 355 -2.51 -7.53 7.48
C VAL A 355 -3.36 -6.32 7.85
N ALA A 356 -3.38 -5.32 6.98
CA ALA A 356 -4.12 -4.05 7.15
C ALA A 356 -5.44 -4.00 6.37
N GLY A 357 -5.80 -5.05 5.64
CA GLY A 357 -7.03 -5.09 4.86
C GLY A 357 -6.95 -5.93 3.60
N PHE A 358 -7.98 -5.80 2.76
CA PHE A 358 -8.04 -6.40 1.44
C PHE A 358 -7.94 -5.34 0.34
N THR A 359 -7.38 -5.72 -0.80
CA THR A 359 -7.58 -4.98 -2.06
C THR A 359 -8.98 -5.29 -2.62
N ASN A 360 -9.38 -4.57 -3.67
CA ASN A 360 -10.64 -4.86 -4.38
C ASN A 360 -10.69 -6.27 -5.01
N THR A 361 -9.56 -6.94 -5.17
CA THR A 361 -9.42 -8.33 -5.64
C THR A 361 -9.27 -9.33 -4.50
N LEU A 362 -9.49 -8.92 -3.27
CA LEU A 362 -9.35 -9.64 -2.00
C LEU A 362 -7.92 -10.05 -1.63
N ARG A 363 -6.89 -9.64 -2.36
CA ARG A 363 -5.50 -9.85 -1.97
C ARG A 363 -5.21 -9.12 -0.65
N PHE A 364 -4.36 -9.68 0.20
CA PHE A 364 -3.94 -9.01 1.42
C PHE A 364 -3.23 -7.70 1.14
N ARG A 365 -3.58 -6.69 1.91
CA ARG A 365 -2.86 -5.43 2.03
C ARG A 365 -2.08 -5.47 3.33
N HIS A 366 -0.77 -5.64 3.23
CA HIS A 366 0.11 -5.75 4.39
C HIS A 366 0.60 -4.39 4.87
N ASN A 367 0.86 -4.31 6.18
CA ASN A 367 1.66 -3.24 6.76
C ASN A 367 3.16 -3.50 6.53
N LYS A 368 3.96 -2.43 6.58
CA LYS A 368 5.42 -2.57 6.66
C LYS A 368 5.82 -3.24 7.98
N PRO A 369 6.98 -3.90 8.09
CA PRO A 369 8.10 -3.82 7.13
C PRO A 369 8.24 -4.99 6.17
N ILE A 370 7.71 -6.19 6.49
CA ILE A 370 8.08 -7.44 5.81
C ILE A 370 7.48 -7.54 4.41
N ALA A 371 6.29 -7.02 4.20
CA ALA A 371 5.68 -7.03 2.88
C ALA A 371 6.23 -5.93 1.96
N ASN A 372 6.22 -6.18 0.66
CA ASN A 372 6.72 -5.25 -0.36
C ASN A 372 8.23 -4.97 -0.28
N LEU A 373 9.01 -5.97 0.09
CA LEU A 373 10.47 -5.87 0.08
C LEU A 373 11.01 -5.60 -1.33
N PRO A 374 12.11 -4.84 -1.44
CA PRO A 374 12.71 -4.56 -2.74
C PRO A 374 13.13 -5.85 -3.45
N SER A 375 13.02 -5.86 -4.79
CA SER A 375 13.52 -6.99 -5.59
C SER A 375 15.01 -7.18 -5.36
N PRO A 376 15.54 -8.43 -5.35
CA PRO A 376 16.98 -8.70 -5.23
C PRO A 376 17.84 -8.03 -6.32
N LYS A 377 17.23 -7.68 -7.47
CA LYS A 377 17.91 -6.99 -8.58
C LYS A 377 18.04 -5.48 -8.36
N LYS A 378 17.37 -4.92 -7.35
CA LYS A 378 17.41 -3.50 -7.01
C LYS A 378 18.47 -3.23 -5.96
N PHE A 379 18.96 -1.99 -5.94
CA PHE A 379 19.92 -1.52 -4.95
C PHE A 379 19.49 -1.90 -3.53
N TYR A 380 20.38 -2.53 -2.78
CA TYR A 380 20.15 -3.07 -1.42
C TYR A 380 18.97 -4.05 -1.29
N GLY A 381 18.49 -4.61 -2.40
CA GLY A 381 17.37 -5.54 -2.36
C GLY A 381 17.77 -6.93 -1.90
N LYS A 382 18.97 -7.40 -2.28
CA LYS A 382 19.51 -8.69 -1.86
C LYS A 382 19.87 -8.66 -0.37
N GLU A 383 20.50 -7.60 0.08
CA GLU A 383 20.91 -7.37 1.46
C GLU A 383 19.70 -7.36 2.39
N ILE A 384 18.67 -6.54 2.08
CA ILE A 384 17.44 -6.45 2.90
C ILE A 384 16.70 -7.79 2.95
N ARG A 385 16.64 -8.55 1.85
CA ARG A 385 15.99 -9.87 1.86
C ARG A 385 16.82 -10.91 2.59
N GLY A 386 18.14 -10.79 2.56
CA GLY A 386 19.06 -11.66 3.29
C GLY A 386 18.97 -11.52 4.81
N LEU A 387 18.37 -10.42 5.30
CA LEU A 387 18.10 -10.24 6.73
C LEU A 387 17.04 -11.20 7.28
N LEU A 388 16.17 -11.76 6.43
CA LEU A 388 15.18 -12.75 6.86
C LEU A 388 15.87 -14.10 7.01
N ILE A 389 15.99 -14.57 8.23
CA ILE A 389 16.72 -15.78 8.59
C ILE A 389 15.79 -16.81 9.29
N ALA A 390 16.23 -18.06 9.36
CA ALA A 390 15.57 -19.05 10.18
C ALA A 390 15.73 -18.72 11.67
N PRO A 391 14.75 -19.07 12.53
CA PRO A 391 14.82 -18.76 13.95
C PRO A 391 15.98 -19.48 14.67
N ASP A 392 16.39 -20.65 14.19
CA ASP A 392 17.45 -21.49 14.73
C ASP A 392 17.96 -22.48 13.66
N ASP A 393 18.87 -23.36 14.04
CA ASP A 393 19.50 -24.34 13.16
C ASP A 393 18.59 -25.54 12.80
N GLU A 394 17.47 -25.71 13.50
CA GLU A 394 16.50 -26.79 13.24
C GLU A 394 15.44 -26.36 12.20
N HIS A 395 15.36 -25.06 11.88
CA HIS A 395 14.40 -24.50 10.94
C HIS A 395 15.07 -24.01 9.65
N VAL A 396 14.29 -23.98 8.59
CA VAL A 396 14.69 -23.38 7.31
C VAL A 396 13.62 -22.43 6.80
N VAL A 397 14.04 -21.37 6.12
CA VAL A 397 13.09 -20.46 5.44
C VAL A 397 12.72 -21.09 4.10
N CYS A 398 11.45 -21.49 3.95
CA CYS A 398 10.89 -21.96 2.69
C CYS A 398 10.14 -20.84 1.97
N GLY A 399 10.44 -20.64 0.68
CA GLY A 399 9.71 -19.76 -0.21
C GLY A 399 8.95 -20.56 -1.28
N SER A 400 7.66 -20.30 -1.47
CA SER A 400 6.86 -20.83 -2.55
C SER A 400 6.26 -19.70 -3.38
N ASP A 401 6.37 -19.81 -4.70
CA ASP A 401 5.78 -18.86 -5.65
C ASP A 401 5.17 -19.60 -6.83
N MET A 402 4.01 -19.15 -7.30
CA MET A 402 3.37 -19.73 -8.47
C MET A 402 3.95 -19.14 -9.76
N SER A 403 4.54 -19.99 -10.57
CA SER A 403 5.07 -19.60 -11.86
C SER A 403 3.98 -19.01 -12.76
N ALA A 404 4.16 -17.76 -13.15
CA ALA A 404 3.31 -17.07 -14.12
C ALA A 404 1.79 -17.13 -13.79
N LEU A 405 1.40 -17.00 -12.51
CA LEU A 405 0.00 -17.11 -12.07
C LEU A 405 -0.94 -16.21 -12.89
N GLU A 406 -0.59 -14.94 -13.10
CA GLU A 406 -1.42 -14.00 -13.87
C GLU A 406 -1.53 -14.38 -15.35
N ASP A 407 -0.49 -14.98 -15.94
CA ASP A 407 -0.54 -15.48 -17.31
C ASP A 407 -1.38 -16.75 -17.42
N THR A 408 -1.35 -17.62 -16.41
CA THR A 408 -2.18 -18.84 -16.37
C THR A 408 -3.67 -18.50 -16.25
N THR A 409 -4.02 -17.59 -15.34
CA THR A 409 -5.41 -17.13 -15.19
C THR A 409 -5.88 -16.32 -16.41
N LYS A 410 -4.99 -15.53 -17.04
CA LYS A 410 -5.25 -14.88 -18.31
C LYS A 410 -5.59 -15.89 -19.41
N GLN A 411 -4.79 -16.95 -19.57
CA GLN A 411 -5.05 -18.02 -20.55
C GLN A 411 -6.41 -18.68 -20.32
N HIS A 412 -6.79 -18.92 -19.05
CA HIS A 412 -8.10 -19.49 -18.70
C HIS A 412 -9.25 -18.64 -19.28
N TYR A 413 -9.23 -17.32 -19.08
CA TYR A 413 -10.27 -16.44 -19.58
C TYR A 413 -10.24 -16.24 -21.09
N MET A 414 -9.05 -16.23 -21.70
CA MET A 414 -8.87 -16.01 -23.13
C MET A 414 -9.25 -17.24 -23.97
N TYR A 415 -9.14 -18.44 -23.40
CA TYR A 415 -9.29 -19.71 -24.15
C TYR A 415 -10.61 -19.79 -24.93
N PHE A 416 -11.70 -19.30 -24.37
CA PHE A 416 -13.01 -19.30 -25.03
C PHE A 416 -13.04 -18.42 -26.29
N TYR A 417 -12.27 -17.35 -26.35
CA TYR A 417 -12.27 -16.38 -27.43
C TYR A 417 -11.11 -16.53 -28.42
N ASP A 418 -10.00 -17.12 -27.98
CA ASP A 418 -8.77 -17.26 -28.76
C ASP A 418 -8.01 -18.53 -28.33
N PRO A 419 -8.57 -19.71 -28.63
CA PRO A 419 -7.93 -20.97 -28.24
C PRO A 419 -6.57 -21.17 -28.93
N GLU A 420 -6.42 -20.70 -30.17
CA GLU A 420 -5.18 -20.86 -30.94
C GLU A 420 -4.01 -20.13 -30.27
N TYR A 421 -4.23 -18.89 -29.82
CA TYR A 421 -3.19 -18.15 -29.11
C TYR A 421 -2.89 -18.76 -27.75
N VAL A 422 -3.88 -19.24 -27.03
CA VAL A 422 -3.67 -19.91 -25.74
C VAL A 422 -2.88 -21.19 -25.92
N GLU A 423 -3.16 -22.00 -26.94
CA GLU A 423 -2.35 -23.20 -27.22
C GLU A 423 -0.90 -22.82 -27.59
N GLN A 424 -0.67 -21.72 -28.33
CA GLN A 424 0.69 -21.20 -28.57
C GLN A 424 1.38 -20.82 -27.25
N MET A 425 0.67 -20.17 -26.32
CA MET A 425 1.22 -19.77 -25.01
C MET A 425 1.63 -20.99 -24.15
N ARG A 426 1.01 -22.14 -24.37
CA ARG A 426 1.31 -23.41 -23.67
C ARG A 426 2.49 -24.18 -24.25
N VAL A 427 2.96 -23.82 -25.46
CA VAL A 427 4.12 -24.47 -26.06
C VAL A 427 5.37 -24.23 -25.20
N PRO A 428 6.11 -25.27 -24.78
CA PRO A 428 7.34 -25.09 -24.03
C PRO A 428 8.32 -24.15 -24.73
N GLY A 429 8.82 -23.15 -23.99
CA GLY A 429 9.73 -22.12 -24.53
C GLY A 429 9.05 -20.98 -25.27
N PHE A 430 7.72 -20.93 -25.35
CA PHE A 430 7.01 -19.73 -25.78
C PHE A 430 7.19 -18.61 -24.75
N ASP A 431 7.51 -17.41 -25.25
CA ASP A 431 7.65 -16.22 -24.40
C ASP A 431 6.73 -15.11 -24.96
N PRO A 432 5.62 -14.76 -24.27
CA PRO A 432 4.68 -13.77 -24.75
C PRO A 432 5.28 -12.37 -24.87
N HIS A 433 6.40 -12.10 -24.19
CA HIS A 433 7.09 -10.83 -24.27
C HIS A 433 7.94 -10.76 -25.56
N ILE A 434 8.60 -11.87 -25.92
CA ILE A 434 9.31 -11.98 -27.19
C ILE A 434 8.33 -11.94 -28.35
N ASP A 435 7.17 -12.60 -28.25
CA ASP A 435 6.11 -12.56 -29.27
C ASP A 435 5.69 -11.12 -29.59
N ILE A 436 5.39 -10.31 -28.58
CA ILE A 436 5.07 -8.89 -28.76
C ILE A 436 6.27 -8.08 -29.30
N ALA A 437 7.49 -8.39 -28.87
CA ALA A 437 8.69 -7.72 -29.39
C ALA A 437 8.90 -7.96 -30.88
N LEU A 438 8.67 -9.18 -31.33
CA LEU A 438 8.73 -9.58 -32.75
C LEU A 438 7.62 -8.90 -33.58
N LEU A 439 6.37 -9.02 -33.13
CA LEU A 439 5.21 -8.45 -33.82
C LEU A 439 5.29 -6.91 -33.95
N SER A 440 5.87 -6.24 -32.99
CA SER A 440 6.04 -4.77 -33.00
C SER A 440 7.27 -4.31 -33.79
N GLY A 441 8.21 -5.21 -34.12
CA GLY A 441 9.51 -4.90 -34.69
C GLY A 441 10.50 -4.31 -33.67
N LEU A 442 10.30 -4.55 -32.38
CA LEU A 442 11.26 -4.20 -31.33
C LEU A 442 12.47 -5.16 -31.33
N MET A 443 12.23 -6.42 -31.73
CA MET A 443 13.24 -7.45 -31.96
C MET A 443 13.06 -8.04 -33.36
N THR A 444 14.16 -8.48 -33.99
CA THR A 444 14.10 -9.34 -35.15
C THR A 444 14.04 -10.81 -34.74
N LYS A 445 13.79 -11.70 -35.71
CA LYS A 445 13.79 -13.16 -35.44
C LYS A 445 15.16 -13.64 -35.02
N GLU A 446 16.19 -13.17 -35.70
CA GLU A 446 17.59 -13.49 -35.42
C GLU A 446 17.99 -13.03 -33.99
N GLU A 447 17.59 -11.82 -33.62
CA GLU A 447 17.81 -11.31 -32.26
C GLU A 447 17.08 -12.14 -31.19
N ALA A 448 15.87 -12.61 -31.47
CA ALA A 448 15.10 -13.45 -30.55
C ALA A 448 15.72 -14.85 -30.39
N GLU A 449 16.24 -15.44 -31.47
CA GLU A 449 16.94 -16.71 -31.45
C GLU A 449 18.26 -16.59 -30.69
N GLU A 450 19.02 -15.53 -30.93
CA GLU A 450 20.28 -15.27 -30.23
C GLU A 450 20.05 -15.03 -28.74
N PHE A 451 19.02 -14.27 -28.37
CA PHE A 451 18.62 -14.10 -26.97
C PHE A 451 18.34 -15.45 -26.30
N LYS A 452 17.55 -16.33 -26.96
CA LYS A 452 17.21 -17.65 -26.41
C LYS A 452 18.44 -18.54 -26.29
N ARG A 453 19.37 -18.48 -27.26
CA ARG A 453 20.62 -19.22 -27.26
C ARG A 453 21.49 -18.84 -26.05
N ILE A 454 21.77 -17.54 -25.91
CA ILE A 454 22.64 -17.05 -24.83
C ILE A 454 21.96 -17.27 -23.46
N LYS A 455 20.66 -17.06 -23.36
CA LYS A 455 19.90 -17.32 -22.15
C LYS A 455 20.04 -18.78 -21.71
N LYS A 456 19.96 -19.74 -22.64
CA LYS A 456 20.11 -21.17 -22.36
C LYS A 456 21.51 -21.49 -21.81
N LEU A 457 22.58 -20.89 -22.36
CA LEU A 457 23.93 -21.04 -21.84
C LEU A 457 24.03 -20.53 -20.39
N LEU A 458 23.48 -19.32 -20.13
CA LEU A 458 23.48 -18.74 -18.80
C LEU A 458 22.68 -19.55 -17.78
N ASP A 459 21.51 -20.06 -18.18
CA ASP A 459 20.65 -20.88 -17.32
C ASP A 459 21.31 -22.22 -16.97
N ASN A 460 22.09 -22.79 -17.92
CA ASN A 460 22.88 -24.01 -17.72
C ASN A 460 24.23 -23.77 -17.03
N LYS A 461 24.57 -22.50 -16.69
CA LYS A 461 25.89 -22.10 -16.16
C LYS A 461 27.06 -22.45 -17.10
N GLU A 462 26.80 -22.50 -18.39
CA GLU A 462 27.83 -22.66 -19.41
C GLU A 462 28.59 -21.34 -19.64
N PRO A 463 29.88 -21.38 -20.06
CA PRO A 463 30.66 -20.18 -20.27
C PRO A 463 30.08 -19.35 -21.43
N VAL A 464 30.01 -18.04 -21.24
CA VAL A 464 29.63 -17.04 -22.24
C VAL A 464 30.73 -16.02 -22.39
N THR A 465 30.96 -15.50 -23.57
CA THR A 465 31.94 -14.45 -23.83
C THR A 465 31.44 -13.08 -23.36
N ASP A 466 32.34 -12.12 -23.16
CA ASP A 466 31.96 -10.75 -22.81
C ASP A 466 31.08 -10.09 -23.89
N GLU A 467 31.34 -10.39 -25.18
CA GLU A 467 30.54 -9.90 -26.29
C GLU A 467 29.13 -10.49 -26.27
N GLU A 468 28.97 -11.77 -26.02
CA GLU A 468 27.66 -12.43 -25.82
C GLU A 468 26.92 -11.85 -24.63
N LEU A 469 27.62 -11.52 -23.54
CA LEU A 469 27.01 -10.93 -22.35
C LEU A 469 26.49 -9.51 -22.62
N ILE A 470 27.24 -8.71 -23.39
CA ILE A 470 26.81 -7.36 -23.85
C ILE A 470 25.58 -7.49 -24.74
N THR A 471 25.61 -8.39 -25.72
CA THR A 471 24.49 -8.69 -26.62
C THR A 471 23.26 -9.11 -25.83
N PHE A 472 23.40 -10.06 -24.90
CA PHE A 472 22.32 -10.51 -24.03
C PHE A 472 21.68 -9.37 -23.26
N LYS A 473 22.47 -8.50 -22.61
CA LYS A 473 21.96 -7.33 -21.86
C LYS A 473 21.15 -6.38 -22.75
N SER A 474 21.61 -6.15 -23.97
CA SER A 474 20.89 -5.31 -24.95
C SER A 474 19.54 -5.93 -25.35
N LEU A 475 19.54 -7.23 -25.63
CA LEU A 475 18.33 -7.96 -26.04
C LEU A 475 17.36 -8.14 -24.86
N ASP A 476 17.87 -8.39 -23.64
CA ASP A 476 17.05 -8.47 -22.43
C ASP A 476 16.35 -7.14 -22.12
N LYS A 477 17.00 -5.99 -22.42
CA LYS A 477 16.35 -4.68 -22.33
C LYS A 477 15.17 -4.55 -23.30
N LYS A 478 15.31 -5.01 -24.54
CA LYS A 478 14.20 -5.04 -25.52
C LYS A 478 13.05 -5.92 -25.02
N ARG A 479 13.36 -7.13 -24.54
CA ARG A 479 12.38 -8.03 -23.93
C ARG A 479 11.70 -7.42 -22.70
N ALA A 480 12.47 -6.74 -21.84
CA ALA A 480 11.94 -6.07 -20.66
C ALA A 480 10.96 -4.93 -21.01
N ASN A 481 11.23 -4.18 -22.08
CA ASN A 481 10.30 -3.18 -22.61
C ASN A 481 8.99 -3.83 -23.08
N ALA A 482 9.06 -4.93 -23.83
CA ALA A 482 7.86 -5.67 -24.25
C ALA A 482 7.12 -6.29 -23.04
N LYS A 483 7.84 -6.76 -22.03
CA LYS A 483 7.26 -7.22 -20.76
C LYS A 483 6.48 -6.11 -20.07
N THR A 484 7.06 -4.91 -20.00
CA THR A 484 6.39 -3.73 -19.43
C THR A 484 5.09 -3.42 -20.18
N VAL A 485 5.08 -3.52 -21.52
CA VAL A 485 3.87 -3.30 -22.31
C VAL A 485 2.84 -4.40 -22.08
N ASN A 486 3.23 -5.65 -22.00
CA ASN A 486 2.32 -6.76 -21.72
C ASN A 486 1.58 -6.58 -20.39
N PHE A 487 2.32 -6.25 -19.33
CA PHE A 487 1.70 -5.99 -18.03
C PHE A 487 0.89 -4.68 -18.02
N ALA A 488 1.48 -3.58 -18.46
CA ALA A 488 0.81 -2.29 -18.44
C ALA A 488 -0.42 -2.24 -19.36
N GLY A 489 -0.42 -3.01 -20.46
CA GLY A 489 -1.56 -3.17 -21.36
C GLY A 489 -2.78 -3.76 -20.67
N ILE A 490 -2.60 -4.81 -19.87
CA ILE A 490 -3.68 -5.43 -19.08
C ILE A 490 -4.32 -4.40 -18.13
N TYR A 491 -3.52 -3.50 -17.56
CA TYR A 491 -3.97 -2.42 -16.68
C TYR A 491 -4.42 -1.15 -17.38
N GLY A 492 -4.57 -1.18 -18.72
CA GLY A 492 -5.08 -0.07 -19.51
C GLY A 492 -4.16 1.15 -19.58
N ALA A 493 -2.83 0.95 -19.50
CA ALA A 493 -1.88 2.05 -19.62
C ALA A 493 -1.95 2.72 -21.00
N SER A 494 -1.88 4.06 -21.03
CA SER A 494 -1.86 4.83 -22.27
C SER A 494 -0.51 4.72 -23.00
N PRO A 495 -0.46 4.95 -24.33
CA PRO A 495 0.80 5.00 -25.06
C PRO A 495 1.81 6.02 -24.52
N ALA A 496 1.33 7.16 -23.99
CA ALA A 496 2.19 8.16 -23.38
C ALA A 496 2.87 7.62 -22.11
N LYS A 497 2.12 6.90 -21.25
CA LYS A 497 2.67 6.25 -20.06
C LYS A 497 3.66 5.14 -20.41
N LEU A 498 3.40 4.39 -21.47
CA LEU A 498 4.33 3.38 -21.96
C LEU A 498 5.63 4.01 -22.48
N ALA A 499 5.56 5.11 -23.22
CA ALA A 499 6.74 5.85 -23.68
C ALA A 499 7.60 6.33 -22.52
N GLU A 500 6.97 6.92 -21.51
CA GLU A 500 7.63 7.37 -20.27
C GLU A 500 8.33 6.21 -19.54
N THR A 501 7.63 5.08 -19.35
CA THR A 501 8.12 3.96 -18.56
C THR A 501 9.22 3.17 -19.25
N THR A 502 9.14 3.03 -20.60
CA THR A 502 10.08 2.24 -21.40
C THR A 502 11.25 3.05 -21.97
N GLY A 503 11.15 4.39 -21.95
CA GLY A 503 12.10 5.28 -22.62
C GLY A 503 12.01 5.24 -24.16
N LEU A 504 10.97 4.63 -24.72
CA LEU A 504 10.73 4.57 -26.16
C LEU A 504 10.08 5.86 -26.65
N THR A 505 10.26 6.18 -27.93
CA THR A 505 9.59 7.33 -28.55
C THR A 505 8.06 7.12 -28.54
N LEU A 506 7.30 8.20 -28.42
CA LEU A 506 5.84 8.14 -28.40
C LEU A 506 5.24 7.46 -29.65
N PRO A 507 5.72 7.69 -30.88
CA PRO A 507 5.25 6.96 -32.06
C PRO A 507 5.46 5.46 -31.95
N PHE A 508 6.62 5.02 -31.44
CA PHE A 508 6.92 3.59 -31.26
C PHE A 508 6.10 2.98 -30.14
N ALA A 509 5.91 3.69 -29.02
CA ALA A 509 5.04 3.26 -27.93
C ALA A 509 3.57 3.12 -28.39
N LYS A 510 3.07 4.00 -29.27
CA LYS A 510 1.75 3.86 -29.91
C LYS A 510 1.67 2.58 -30.76
N LYS A 511 2.69 2.30 -31.59
CA LYS A 511 2.76 1.08 -32.40
C LYS A 511 2.76 -0.16 -31.50
N LEU A 512 3.58 -0.17 -30.49
CA LEU A 512 3.71 -1.29 -29.55
C LEU A 512 2.40 -1.55 -28.77
N HIS A 513 1.75 -0.48 -28.32
CA HIS A 513 0.42 -0.55 -27.68
C HIS A 513 -0.65 -1.12 -28.63
N GLN A 514 -0.67 -0.67 -29.89
CA GLN A 514 -1.60 -1.19 -30.90
C GLN A 514 -1.34 -2.68 -31.18
N THR A 515 -0.06 -3.07 -31.34
CA THR A 515 0.34 -4.46 -31.52
C THR A 515 -0.11 -5.35 -30.35
N TYR A 516 0.08 -4.87 -29.13
CA TYR A 516 -0.41 -5.57 -27.94
C TYR A 516 -1.92 -5.84 -28.02
N TRP A 517 -2.71 -4.81 -28.31
CA TRP A 517 -4.17 -4.94 -28.36
C TRP A 517 -4.67 -5.75 -29.55
N ASN A 518 -3.99 -5.72 -30.67
CA ASN A 518 -4.30 -6.58 -31.83
C ASN A 518 -4.07 -8.07 -31.47
N ARG A 519 -2.99 -8.36 -30.74
CA ARG A 519 -2.64 -9.72 -30.30
C ARG A 519 -3.55 -10.21 -29.17
N ASN A 520 -3.99 -9.33 -28.28
CA ASN A 520 -4.76 -9.64 -27.10
C ASN A 520 -6.24 -9.16 -27.21
N GLN A 521 -6.85 -9.26 -28.38
CA GLN A 521 -8.26 -8.87 -28.56
C GLN A 521 -9.22 -9.68 -27.69
N SER A 522 -8.92 -10.95 -27.44
CA SER A 522 -9.66 -11.81 -26.51
C SER A 522 -9.79 -11.22 -25.11
N VAL A 523 -8.80 -10.49 -24.61
CA VAL A 523 -8.88 -9.75 -23.33
C VAL A 523 -10.01 -8.71 -23.35
N LYS A 524 -10.18 -7.98 -24.46
CA LYS A 524 -11.28 -7.03 -24.63
C LYS A 524 -12.64 -7.73 -24.70
N LEU A 525 -12.69 -8.89 -25.36
CA LEU A 525 -13.93 -9.69 -25.44
C LEU A 525 -14.32 -10.24 -24.07
N VAL A 526 -13.37 -10.73 -23.27
CA VAL A 526 -13.60 -11.13 -21.87
C VAL A 526 -14.20 -9.95 -21.10
N ALA A 527 -13.56 -8.78 -21.15
CA ALA A 527 -14.05 -7.59 -20.45
C ALA A 527 -15.45 -7.18 -20.90
N LYS A 528 -15.73 -7.22 -22.22
CA LYS A 528 -17.02 -6.88 -22.80
C LYS A 528 -18.16 -7.80 -22.33
N HIS A 529 -17.90 -9.10 -22.22
CA HIS A 529 -18.92 -10.10 -21.87
C HIS A 529 -18.93 -10.43 -20.37
N SER A 530 -18.12 -9.76 -19.55
CA SER A 530 -18.12 -9.93 -18.10
C SER A 530 -19.42 -9.43 -17.47
N ILE A 531 -19.93 -10.19 -16.50
CA ILE A 531 -21.16 -9.85 -15.78
C ILE A 531 -20.86 -8.75 -14.77
N ARG A 532 -21.55 -7.64 -14.89
CA ARG A 532 -21.41 -6.46 -14.04
C ARG A 532 -22.77 -6.00 -13.55
N LYS A 533 -22.77 -5.33 -12.42
CA LYS A 533 -23.92 -4.58 -11.93
C LYS A 533 -23.48 -3.36 -11.14
N THR A 534 -24.38 -2.41 -11.03
CA THR A 534 -24.23 -1.24 -10.18
C THR A 534 -25.26 -1.35 -9.04
N THR A 535 -24.84 -1.03 -7.85
CA THR A 535 -25.69 -0.94 -6.68
C THR A 535 -25.65 0.48 -6.12
N MET A 536 -26.80 0.92 -5.61
CA MET A 536 -26.90 2.14 -4.79
C MET A 536 -27.07 1.70 -3.34
N PHE A 537 -26.19 2.19 -2.47
CA PHE A 537 -26.29 1.92 -1.05
C PHE A 537 -25.82 3.14 -0.24
N ASN A 538 -26.65 3.60 0.70
CA ASN A 538 -26.38 4.80 1.50
C ASN A 538 -26.05 6.06 0.67
N GLY A 539 -26.67 6.20 -0.51
CA GLY A 539 -26.42 7.33 -1.42
C GLY A 539 -25.15 7.23 -2.26
N GLU A 540 -24.38 6.17 -2.12
CA GLU A 540 -23.19 5.93 -2.91
C GLU A 540 -23.44 4.89 -4.00
N GLU A 541 -22.90 5.13 -5.18
CA GLU A 541 -22.92 4.23 -6.32
C GLU A 541 -21.65 3.39 -6.34
N GLN A 542 -21.81 2.06 -6.41
CA GLN A 542 -20.69 1.13 -6.49
C GLN A 542 -20.90 0.12 -7.63
N MET A 543 -19.90 0.00 -8.50
CA MET A 543 -19.86 -1.06 -9.51
C MET A 543 -19.31 -2.36 -8.93
N TRP A 544 -19.90 -3.47 -9.35
CA TRP A 544 -19.49 -4.83 -8.98
C TRP A 544 -19.28 -5.69 -10.22
N LEU A 545 -18.23 -6.49 -10.18
CA LEU A 545 -17.85 -7.44 -11.23
C LEU A 545 -17.98 -8.86 -10.69
N TYR A 546 -18.76 -9.69 -11.36
CA TYR A 546 -18.89 -11.10 -11.00
C TYR A 546 -17.71 -11.92 -11.54
N ASN A 547 -17.07 -12.67 -10.68
CA ASN A 547 -16.01 -13.60 -11.06
C ASN A 547 -16.59 -15.02 -11.13
N PRO A 548 -16.63 -15.66 -12.30
CA PRO A 548 -17.26 -16.99 -12.47
C PRO A 548 -16.47 -18.13 -11.81
N VAL A 549 -15.18 -17.93 -11.49
CA VAL A 549 -14.33 -18.93 -10.84
C VAL A 549 -14.58 -18.96 -9.35
N SER A 550 -14.39 -17.83 -8.67
CA SER A 550 -14.63 -17.71 -7.22
C SER A 550 -16.13 -17.64 -6.87
N LYS A 551 -16.99 -17.28 -7.84
CA LYS A 551 -18.43 -17.01 -7.68
C LYS A 551 -18.73 -15.80 -6.79
N PHE A 552 -17.73 -14.95 -6.54
CA PHE A 552 -17.87 -13.72 -5.75
C PHE A 552 -18.02 -12.49 -6.64
N TRP A 553 -18.59 -11.43 -6.06
CA TRP A 553 -18.63 -10.11 -6.64
C TRP A 553 -17.44 -9.30 -6.12
N TYR A 554 -16.69 -8.66 -7.01
CA TYR A 554 -15.55 -7.81 -6.68
C TYR A 554 -15.92 -6.35 -6.94
N SER A 555 -15.59 -5.47 -6.02
CA SER A 555 -15.77 -4.03 -6.24
C SER A 555 -14.91 -3.55 -7.42
N LEU A 556 -15.50 -2.76 -8.30
CA LEU A 556 -14.86 -2.25 -9.50
C LEU A 556 -14.83 -0.72 -9.46
N ARG A 557 -13.64 -0.14 -9.55
CA ARG A 557 -13.47 1.30 -9.53
C ARG A 557 -13.63 1.94 -10.92
N TYR A 558 -13.09 1.29 -11.95
CA TYR A 558 -13.13 1.76 -13.33
C TYR A 558 -13.37 0.58 -14.28
N GLU A 559 -14.13 0.81 -15.37
CA GLU A 559 -14.36 -0.22 -16.39
C GLU A 559 -13.08 -0.77 -17.03
N LYS A 560 -12.04 0.04 -17.15
CA LYS A 560 -10.73 -0.40 -17.66
C LYS A 560 -10.08 -1.49 -16.81
N ASP A 561 -10.48 -1.63 -15.54
CA ASP A 561 -9.89 -2.58 -14.58
C ASP A 561 -10.62 -3.94 -14.58
N ILE A 562 -11.64 -4.14 -15.43
CA ILE A 562 -12.45 -5.37 -15.47
C ILE A 562 -11.57 -6.60 -15.60
N PHE A 563 -10.73 -6.65 -16.64
CA PHE A 563 -9.92 -7.85 -16.87
C PHE A 563 -8.89 -8.09 -15.78
N SER A 564 -8.21 -7.05 -15.31
CA SER A 564 -7.24 -7.16 -14.22
C SER A 564 -7.90 -7.61 -12.90
N THR A 565 -9.13 -7.15 -12.63
CA THR A 565 -9.90 -7.56 -11.45
C THR A 565 -10.29 -9.04 -11.53
N LEU A 566 -10.77 -9.52 -12.68
CA LEU A 566 -11.02 -10.95 -12.88
C LEU A 566 -9.76 -11.78 -12.70
N ASN A 567 -8.69 -11.37 -13.37
CA ASN A 567 -7.43 -12.10 -13.40
C ASN A 567 -6.82 -12.24 -12.00
N GLN A 568 -6.68 -11.12 -11.30
CA GLN A 568 -6.11 -11.11 -9.95
C GLN A 568 -7.01 -11.78 -8.91
N GLY A 569 -8.33 -11.53 -8.96
CA GLY A 569 -9.27 -12.17 -8.03
C GLY A 569 -9.33 -13.69 -8.20
N THR A 570 -9.19 -14.20 -9.43
CA THR A 570 -9.06 -15.64 -9.67
C THR A 570 -7.74 -16.19 -9.13
N GLY A 571 -6.64 -15.48 -9.35
CA GLY A 571 -5.33 -15.87 -8.84
C GLY A 571 -5.28 -15.92 -7.32
N ASP A 572 -5.84 -14.92 -6.64
CA ASP A 572 -5.94 -14.87 -5.18
C ASP A 572 -6.78 -16.03 -4.62
N ASN A 573 -7.96 -16.25 -5.19
CA ASN A 573 -8.84 -17.34 -4.78
C ASN A 573 -8.16 -18.71 -4.93
N TYR A 574 -7.45 -18.94 -6.06
CA TYR A 574 -6.74 -20.18 -6.31
C TYR A 574 -5.60 -20.41 -5.31
N LEU A 575 -4.80 -19.38 -5.04
CA LEU A 575 -3.69 -19.44 -4.09
C LEU A 575 -4.16 -19.80 -2.69
N ILE A 576 -5.12 -19.05 -2.17
CA ILE A 576 -5.60 -19.20 -0.80
C ILE A 576 -6.31 -20.54 -0.60
N THR A 577 -7.17 -20.94 -1.54
CA THR A 577 -7.93 -22.18 -1.38
C THR A 577 -7.09 -23.45 -1.56
N ASN A 578 -6.00 -23.41 -2.33
CA ASN A 578 -5.22 -24.61 -2.67
C ASN A 578 -3.84 -24.68 -2.01
N GLN A 579 -3.17 -23.55 -1.76
CA GLN A 579 -1.82 -23.58 -1.16
C GLN A 579 -1.83 -23.40 0.36
N LEU A 580 -2.62 -22.47 0.90
CA LEU A 580 -2.65 -22.26 2.35
C LEU A 580 -3.31 -23.42 3.11
N ARG A 581 -4.26 -24.14 2.49
CA ARG A 581 -4.78 -25.41 3.06
C ARG A 581 -3.73 -26.53 3.18
N LEU A 582 -2.60 -26.43 2.49
CA LEU A 582 -1.51 -27.42 2.57
C LEU A 582 -0.46 -27.05 3.64
N ILE A 583 -0.52 -25.86 4.20
CA ILE A 583 0.45 -25.33 5.17
C ILE A 583 -0.14 -25.31 6.59
N ILE A 584 -1.45 -25.31 6.72
CA ILE A 584 -2.22 -25.43 7.97
C ILE A 584 -2.63 -26.90 8.16
#